data_0f855aba1dabb3a196a1822ea9737d3b
#
_entry.id   0f855aba1dabb3a196a1822ea9737d3b
#
_cell.length_a   1.000
_cell.length_b   1.000
_cell.length_c   1.000
_cell.angle_alpha   90.00
_cell.angle_beta   90.00
_cell.angle_gamma   90.00
#
_symmetry.space_group_name_H-M   'P 1'
#
loop_
_entity.id
_entity.type
_entity.pdbx_description
1 polymer ?
#
loop_
_entity_poly.entity_id
_entity_poly.type
_entity_poly.pdbx_seq_one_letter_code
_entity_poly.pdbx_strand_id
1 'polypeptide(L)'
;MAYDNGVPEKGAGPWGQAITAVALVAALVVGLWAFAKPSSSQSGQSPARCRGGEAEKASGKPGKGPDVVSGAQLCEALNRPDLARLLGTPQESAKSASGGGGSVRLAGGEEIPNPSARVEFGTYTVSLSESYDRLPVSRAAALLGDGAGKRTVLGRSAVLYADRTISLSFRLDGSDSHSGPGVPARALTVARDAKDSGGSFDVTLWRTDGLVPDDAVLLRVAETVLPTVPGWTADE
;
A
#
# COMPACT_ATOMS: atom_id res chain seq x y z
N MET A 1 69.81 -17.55 -22.38
CA MET A 1 69.28 -16.50 -23.27
C MET A 1 67.77 -16.42 -23.08
N ALA A 2 67.36 -15.52 -22.25
CA ALA A 2 65.94 -15.29 -22.00
C ALA A 2 65.60 -13.90 -22.55
N TYR A 3 64.66 -13.80 -23.49
CA TYR A 3 64.18 -12.56 -24.01
C TYR A 3 62.98 -12.12 -23.16
N ASP A 4 63.17 -11.02 -22.46
CA ASP A 4 62.16 -10.29 -21.72
C ASP A 4 61.42 -9.35 -22.70
N ASN A 5 60.18 -9.59 -22.97
CA ASN A 5 59.31 -8.71 -23.75
C ASN A 5 58.47 -7.84 -22.81
N GLY A 6 59.10 -6.78 -22.31
CA GLY A 6 58.39 -5.72 -21.60
C GLY A 6 57.44 -4.94 -22.52
N VAL A 7 56.15 -5.11 -22.35
CA VAL A 7 55.11 -4.24 -22.96
C VAL A 7 54.99 -2.98 -22.10
N PRO A 8 55.18 -1.78 -22.65
CA PRO A 8 55.01 -0.56 -21.88
C PRO A 8 53.50 -0.29 -21.66
N GLU A 9 53.05 -0.43 -20.43
CA GLU A 9 51.75 0.11 -20.01
C GLU A 9 51.81 1.64 -20.11
N LYS A 10 51.13 2.19 -21.14
CA LYS A 10 50.80 3.62 -21.21
C LYS A 10 49.76 3.91 -20.16
N GLY A 11 50.13 4.23 -18.94
CA GLY A 11 49.25 4.80 -17.94
C GLY A 11 48.71 6.13 -18.46
N ALA A 12 47.37 6.23 -18.52
CA ALA A 12 46.71 7.48 -18.83
C ALA A 12 47.09 8.51 -17.75
N GLY A 13 47.69 9.63 -18.19
CA GLY A 13 48.09 10.70 -17.28
C GLY A 13 46.89 11.31 -16.53
N PRO A 14 47.16 12.04 -15.44
CA PRO A 14 46.11 12.60 -14.57
C PRO A 14 45.05 13.44 -15.31
N TRP A 15 45.42 14.00 -16.44
CA TRP A 15 44.53 14.76 -17.32
C TRP A 15 43.51 13.86 -18.09
N GLY A 16 43.94 12.65 -18.47
CA GLY A 16 43.05 11.69 -19.13
C GLY A 16 41.98 11.14 -18.19
N GLN A 17 42.31 10.94 -16.91
CA GLN A 17 41.37 10.47 -15.90
C GLN A 17 40.32 11.55 -15.56
N ALA A 18 40.70 12.83 -15.52
CA ALA A 18 39.78 13.94 -15.28
C ALA A 18 38.74 14.10 -16.41
N ILE A 19 39.16 13.95 -17.67
CA ILE A 19 38.21 14.05 -18.82
C ILE A 19 37.25 12.87 -18.83
N THR A 20 37.69 11.68 -18.47
CA THR A 20 36.83 10.50 -18.42
C THR A 20 35.78 10.62 -17.29
N ALA A 21 36.16 11.16 -16.13
CA ALA A 21 35.26 11.39 -15.01
C ALA A 21 34.16 12.44 -15.36
N VAL A 22 34.56 13.53 -16.01
CA VAL A 22 33.61 14.57 -16.44
C VAL A 22 32.63 14.05 -17.50
N ALA A 23 33.11 13.23 -18.45
CA ALA A 23 32.24 12.62 -19.47
C ALA A 23 31.23 11.63 -18.85
N LEU A 24 31.65 10.85 -17.86
CA LEU A 24 30.76 9.91 -17.13
C LEU A 24 29.68 10.67 -16.33
N VAL A 25 30.06 11.73 -15.63
CA VAL A 25 29.09 12.57 -14.88
C VAL A 25 28.12 13.26 -15.82
N ALA A 26 28.59 13.79 -16.95
CA ALA A 26 27.73 14.40 -17.95
C ALA A 26 26.75 13.39 -18.57
N ALA A 27 27.19 12.17 -18.86
CA ALA A 27 26.33 11.09 -19.37
C ALA A 27 25.28 10.66 -18.34
N LEU A 28 25.61 10.60 -17.05
CA LEU A 28 24.68 10.31 -15.97
C LEU A 28 23.64 11.42 -15.79
N VAL A 29 24.05 12.68 -15.85
CA VAL A 29 23.13 13.82 -15.75
C VAL A 29 22.16 13.86 -16.93
N VAL A 30 22.65 13.65 -18.16
CA VAL A 30 21.79 13.60 -19.35
C VAL A 30 20.87 12.36 -19.31
N GLY A 31 21.37 11.22 -18.83
CA GLY A 31 20.58 10.01 -18.62
C GLY A 31 19.47 10.22 -17.60
N LEU A 32 19.76 10.82 -16.44
CA LEU A 32 18.74 11.16 -15.45
C LEU A 32 17.71 12.16 -15.97
N TRP A 33 18.13 13.15 -16.76
CA TRP A 33 17.22 14.11 -17.38
C TRP A 33 16.32 13.48 -18.44
N ALA A 34 16.79 12.47 -19.16
CA ALA A 34 15.98 11.73 -20.13
C ALA A 34 14.92 10.84 -19.44
N PHE A 35 15.20 10.36 -18.22
CA PHE A 35 14.23 9.64 -17.39
C PHE A 35 13.37 10.56 -16.52
N ALA A 36 13.84 11.74 -16.17
CA ALA A 36 13.11 12.79 -15.49
C ALA A 36 12.42 13.73 -16.48
N LYS A 37 11.70 13.20 -17.48
CA LYS A 37 10.70 14.02 -18.17
C LYS A 37 9.65 14.37 -17.12
N PRO A 38 9.48 15.65 -16.73
CA PRO A 38 8.29 16.05 -16.03
C PRO A 38 7.14 15.70 -16.96
N SER A 39 6.29 14.79 -16.56
CA SER A 39 5.01 14.58 -17.23
C SER A 39 4.31 15.92 -17.12
N SER A 40 4.41 16.71 -18.19
CA SER A 40 3.65 17.94 -18.35
C SER A 40 2.20 17.60 -18.07
N SER A 41 1.63 18.30 -17.12
CA SER A 41 0.24 18.30 -16.71
C SER A 41 -0.64 18.49 -17.94
N GLN A 42 -0.99 17.41 -18.61
CA GLN A 42 -2.12 17.39 -19.52
C GLN A 42 -3.32 16.90 -18.72
N SER A 43 -4.28 17.77 -18.59
CA SER A 43 -5.66 17.54 -18.20
C SER A 43 -6.23 16.39 -19.05
N GLY A 44 -6.07 15.17 -18.53
CA GLY A 44 -6.41 13.91 -19.19
C GLY A 44 -5.62 12.75 -18.62
N GLN A 45 -5.26 12.80 -17.31
CA GLN A 45 -4.61 11.68 -16.65
C GLN A 45 -5.55 10.49 -16.63
N SER A 46 -5.22 9.45 -17.39
CA SER A 46 -5.84 8.15 -17.21
C SER A 46 -5.70 7.74 -15.74
N PRO A 47 -6.76 7.23 -15.12
CA PRO A 47 -6.70 6.79 -13.73
C PRO A 47 -5.53 5.84 -13.52
N ALA A 48 -4.87 5.93 -12.38
CA ALA A 48 -3.78 5.04 -12.04
C ALA A 48 -4.26 3.58 -12.14
N ARG A 49 -3.45 2.73 -12.77
CA ARG A 49 -3.70 1.30 -12.80
C ARG A 49 -3.07 0.65 -11.59
N CYS A 50 -3.69 -0.43 -11.09
CA CYS A 50 -3.13 -1.23 -10.03
C CYS A 50 -1.73 -1.70 -10.41
N ARG A 51 -0.72 -1.21 -9.70
CA ARG A 51 0.60 -1.78 -9.73
C ARG A 51 0.58 -2.91 -8.70
N GLY A 52 0.35 -4.12 -9.19
CA GLY A 52 0.56 -5.31 -8.39
C GLY A 52 2.05 -5.49 -8.22
N GLY A 53 2.52 -5.76 -7.02
CA GLY A 53 3.72 -6.54 -6.93
C GLY A 53 3.52 -7.76 -7.84
N GLU A 54 4.52 -8.09 -8.62
CA GLU A 54 4.60 -9.39 -9.27
C GLU A 54 4.04 -10.40 -8.28
N ALA A 55 3.22 -11.32 -8.78
CA ALA A 55 2.73 -12.41 -7.96
C ALA A 55 3.93 -12.93 -7.20
N GLU A 56 4.07 -12.45 -5.97
CA GLU A 56 5.07 -12.95 -5.06
C GLU A 56 4.72 -14.42 -5.04
N LYS A 57 5.53 -15.19 -5.75
CA LYS A 57 5.44 -16.64 -5.73
C LYS A 57 5.38 -16.93 -4.26
N ALA A 58 4.18 -17.23 -3.79
CA ALA A 58 4.00 -17.70 -2.44
C ALA A 58 5.04 -18.79 -2.27
N SER A 59 6.16 -18.44 -1.63
CA SER A 59 7.20 -19.37 -1.26
C SER A 59 6.71 -20.15 -0.05
N GLY A 60 5.56 -20.76 -0.23
CA GLY A 60 4.90 -21.69 0.63
C GLY A 60 4.18 -22.67 -0.28
N LYS A 61 4.47 -23.96 -0.13
CA LYS A 61 3.71 -25.05 -0.73
C LYS A 61 2.23 -24.69 -0.69
N PRO A 62 1.43 -24.99 -1.75
CA PRO A 62 0.00 -24.79 -1.72
C PRO A 62 -0.57 -25.61 -0.56
N GLY A 63 -0.63 -24.99 0.60
CA GLY A 63 -1.36 -25.52 1.75
C GLY A 63 -2.83 -25.42 1.40
N LYS A 64 -3.60 -26.46 1.66
CA LYS A 64 -5.06 -26.49 1.66
C LYS A 64 -5.58 -25.50 2.73
N GLY A 65 -5.51 -24.21 2.44
CA GLY A 65 -6.15 -23.12 3.19
C GLY A 65 -7.26 -22.50 2.34
N PRO A 66 -8.20 -21.77 2.93
CA PRO A 66 -9.18 -21.01 2.18
C PRO A 66 -8.44 -20.13 1.17
N ASP A 67 -9.03 -19.92 0.00
CA ASP A 67 -8.46 -19.09 -1.06
C ASP A 67 -8.12 -17.70 -0.50
N VAL A 68 -6.81 -17.45 -0.34
CA VAL A 68 -6.31 -16.17 0.15
C VAL A 68 -6.38 -15.18 -0.99
N VAL A 69 -7.11 -14.09 -0.79
CA VAL A 69 -7.20 -13.01 -1.76
C VAL A 69 -5.82 -12.36 -1.91
N SER A 70 -5.42 -12.07 -3.13
CA SER A 70 -4.15 -11.37 -3.39
C SER A 70 -4.30 -9.85 -3.25
N GLY A 71 -3.21 -9.15 -2.94
CA GLY A 71 -3.21 -7.68 -2.94
C GLY A 71 -3.59 -7.08 -4.30
N ALA A 72 -3.30 -7.77 -5.41
CA ALA A 72 -3.74 -7.35 -6.74
C ALA A 72 -5.26 -7.37 -6.88
N GLN A 73 -5.92 -8.43 -6.39
CA GLN A 73 -7.38 -8.54 -6.38
C GLN A 73 -8.03 -7.49 -5.47
N LEU A 74 -7.45 -7.22 -4.30
CA LEU A 74 -7.90 -6.13 -3.43
C LEU A 74 -7.75 -4.77 -4.11
N CYS A 75 -6.65 -4.56 -4.85
CA CYS A 75 -6.45 -3.33 -5.59
C CYS A 75 -7.49 -3.16 -6.71
N GLU A 76 -7.79 -4.20 -7.46
CA GLU A 76 -8.82 -4.16 -8.50
C GLU A 76 -10.20 -3.83 -7.91
N ALA A 77 -10.56 -4.44 -6.79
CA ALA A 77 -11.81 -4.16 -6.08
C ALA A 77 -11.87 -2.70 -5.57
N LEU A 78 -10.74 -2.16 -5.08
CA LEU A 78 -10.68 -0.81 -4.52
C LEU A 78 -10.56 0.27 -5.60
N ASN A 79 -9.73 0.07 -6.64
CA ASN A 79 -9.44 1.05 -7.69
C ASN A 79 -10.53 1.12 -8.76
N ARG A 80 -11.75 1.25 -8.31
CA ARG A 80 -12.95 1.34 -9.15
C ARG A 80 -13.18 2.75 -9.69
N PRO A 81 -13.82 2.90 -10.87
CA PRO A 81 -13.99 4.22 -11.52
C PRO A 81 -14.81 5.23 -10.70
N ASP A 82 -15.67 4.76 -9.82
CA ASP A 82 -16.54 5.60 -9.00
C ASP A 82 -15.98 5.91 -7.60
N LEU A 83 -14.78 5.44 -7.26
CA LEU A 83 -14.20 5.66 -5.93
C LEU A 83 -14.05 7.16 -5.60
N ALA A 84 -13.63 7.99 -6.54
CA ALA A 84 -13.56 9.44 -6.35
C ALA A 84 -14.91 10.05 -5.97
N ARG A 85 -16.00 9.58 -6.60
CA ARG A 85 -17.37 10.00 -6.28
C ARG A 85 -17.80 9.51 -4.89
N LEU A 86 -17.44 8.29 -4.52
CA LEU A 86 -17.71 7.76 -3.17
C LEU A 86 -16.99 8.58 -2.09
N LEU A 87 -15.80 9.05 -2.38
CA LEU A 87 -15.01 9.92 -1.50
C LEU A 87 -15.52 11.37 -1.44
N GLY A 88 -16.45 11.76 -2.31
CA GLY A 88 -16.96 13.13 -2.41
C GLY A 88 -16.06 14.07 -3.20
N THR A 89 -15.09 13.53 -3.95
CA THR A 89 -14.13 14.27 -4.80
C THR A 89 -14.23 13.84 -6.26
N PRO A 90 -15.41 13.94 -6.92
CA PRO A 90 -15.66 13.35 -8.24
C PRO A 90 -14.77 13.88 -9.37
N GLN A 91 -14.10 15.02 -9.16
CA GLN A 91 -13.18 15.62 -10.12
C GLN A 91 -11.74 15.11 -9.98
N GLU A 92 -11.44 14.35 -8.92
CA GLU A 92 -10.12 13.79 -8.71
C GLU A 92 -9.95 12.46 -9.45
N SER A 93 -8.74 12.24 -9.94
CA SER A 93 -8.31 10.94 -10.47
C SER A 93 -7.33 10.30 -9.51
N ALA A 94 -7.33 8.98 -9.43
CA ALA A 94 -6.34 8.26 -8.65
C ALA A 94 -4.93 8.57 -9.15
N LYS A 95 -4.07 9.03 -8.25
CA LYS A 95 -2.65 9.34 -8.50
C LYS A 95 -1.81 8.06 -8.50
N SER A 96 -2.12 7.18 -7.58
CA SER A 96 -1.50 5.87 -7.49
C SER A 96 -2.50 4.81 -7.04
N ALA A 97 -2.30 3.58 -7.48
CA ALA A 97 -3.01 2.40 -7.01
C ALA A 97 -2.02 1.25 -6.94
N SER A 98 -2.00 0.57 -5.81
CA SER A 98 -1.09 -0.55 -5.57
C SER A 98 -1.74 -1.62 -4.72
N GLY A 99 -1.33 -2.87 -4.95
CA GLY A 99 -1.67 -4.00 -4.10
C GLY A 99 -0.41 -4.78 -3.75
N GLY A 100 -0.35 -5.33 -2.56
CA GLY A 100 0.78 -6.11 -2.08
C GLY A 100 0.34 -7.31 -1.26
N GLY A 101 1.16 -8.37 -1.30
CA GLY A 101 1.07 -9.47 -0.35
C GLY A 101 1.78 -9.06 0.95
N GLY A 102 1.20 -9.44 2.08
CA GLY A 102 1.81 -9.29 3.38
C GLY A 102 1.50 -10.50 4.24
N SER A 103 2.30 -10.70 5.27
CA SER A 103 1.98 -11.67 6.32
C SER A 103 2.44 -11.14 7.67
N VAL A 104 1.73 -11.53 8.70
CA VAL A 104 2.10 -11.24 10.09
C VAL A 104 2.55 -12.55 10.72
N ARG A 105 3.77 -12.55 11.27
CA ARG A 105 4.30 -13.70 12.00
C ARG A 105 4.00 -13.56 13.48
N LEU A 106 3.25 -14.50 14.00
CA LEU A 106 2.96 -14.59 15.44
C LEU A 106 4.17 -15.11 16.23
N ALA A 107 4.17 -14.88 17.54
CA ALA A 107 5.22 -15.34 18.45
C ALA A 107 5.45 -16.87 18.42
N GLY A 108 4.44 -17.64 18.01
CA GLY A 108 4.53 -19.10 17.81
C GLY A 108 5.09 -19.55 16.48
N GLY A 109 5.51 -18.61 15.61
CA GLY A 109 6.05 -18.90 14.27
C GLY A 109 4.96 -19.09 13.20
N GLU A 110 3.69 -19.08 13.55
CA GLU A 110 2.57 -19.10 12.60
C GLU A 110 2.57 -17.81 11.77
N GLU A 111 2.42 -17.94 10.46
CA GLU A 111 2.38 -16.84 9.52
C GLU A 111 0.95 -16.65 9.00
N ILE A 112 0.37 -15.49 9.29
CA ILE A 112 -1.00 -15.14 8.90
C ILE A 112 -0.93 -14.24 7.68
N PRO A 113 -1.51 -14.60 6.53
CA PRO A 113 -1.60 -13.72 5.38
C PRO A 113 -2.33 -12.42 5.71
N ASN A 114 -1.81 -11.31 5.20
CA ASN A 114 -2.40 -9.98 5.33
C ASN A 114 -2.19 -9.20 4.02
N PRO A 115 -2.87 -9.60 2.94
CA PRO A 115 -2.83 -8.86 1.69
C PRO A 115 -3.46 -7.49 1.84
N SER A 116 -2.95 -6.51 1.11
CA SER A 116 -3.45 -5.14 1.18
C SER A 116 -3.42 -4.44 -0.16
N ALA A 117 -4.25 -3.42 -0.28
CA ALA A 117 -4.29 -2.50 -1.40
C ALA A 117 -4.38 -1.06 -0.91
N ARG A 118 -3.89 -0.13 -1.74
CA ARG A 118 -3.95 1.30 -1.47
C ARG A 118 -4.22 2.06 -2.75
N VAL A 119 -5.13 3.04 -2.67
CA VAL A 119 -5.41 3.99 -3.75
C VAL A 119 -5.30 5.41 -3.20
N GLU A 120 -4.52 6.24 -3.87
CA GLU A 120 -4.24 7.62 -3.45
C GLU A 120 -4.84 8.62 -4.44
N PHE A 121 -5.55 9.60 -3.92
CA PHE A 121 -6.07 10.77 -4.63
C PHE A 121 -5.35 12.04 -4.18
N GLY A 122 -5.82 13.18 -4.61
CA GLY A 122 -5.33 14.48 -4.14
C GLY A 122 -5.66 14.73 -2.67
N THR A 123 -6.91 14.46 -2.31
CA THR A 123 -7.44 14.73 -0.97
C THR A 123 -7.40 13.51 -0.07
N TYR A 124 -7.73 12.33 -0.58
CA TYR A 124 -7.89 11.11 0.20
C TYR A 124 -6.91 10.02 -0.19
N THR A 125 -6.57 9.20 0.78
CA THR A 125 -5.99 7.88 0.55
C THR A 125 -6.87 6.83 1.23
N VAL A 126 -7.15 5.76 0.51
CA VAL A 126 -7.91 4.60 1.00
C VAL A 126 -6.99 3.39 1.00
N SER A 127 -7.03 2.62 2.09
CA SER A 127 -6.39 1.32 2.19
C SER A 127 -7.45 0.26 2.48
N LEU A 128 -7.30 -0.89 1.85
CA LEU A 128 -8.11 -2.09 2.08
C LEU A 128 -7.15 -3.25 2.35
N SER A 129 -7.36 -3.95 3.46
CA SER A 129 -6.62 -5.19 3.75
C SER A 129 -7.56 -6.28 4.23
N GLU A 130 -7.09 -7.52 4.13
CA GLU A 130 -7.80 -8.69 4.65
C GLU A 130 -6.89 -9.44 5.61
N SER A 131 -7.39 -9.71 6.82
CA SER A 131 -6.73 -10.54 7.82
C SER A 131 -7.39 -11.92 7.88
N TYR A 132 -6.56 -12.95 8.00
CA TYR A 132 -6.95 -14.35 8.13
C TYR A 132 -6.72 -14.86 9.55
N ASP A 133 -6.65 -13.98 10.53
CA ASP A 133 -6.56 -14.35 11.93
C ASP A 133 -7.86 -15.04 12.39
N ARG A 134 -7.82 -15.62 13.58
CA ARG A 134 -8.98 -16.31 14.16
C ARG A 134 -9.71 -15.46 15.20
N LEU A 135 -9.44 -14.13 15.21
CA LEU A 135 -10.02 -13.22 16.18
C LEU A 135 -11.37 -12.68 15.66
N PRO A 136 -12.50 -12.98 16.33
CA PRO A 136 -13.76 -12.34 15.98
C PRO A 136 -13.69 -10.81 16.12
N VAL A 137 -14.28 -10.08 15.20
CA VAL A 137 -14.32 -8.62 15.20
C VAL A 137 -15.03 -8.08 16.44
N SER A 138 -16.07 -8.77 16.89
CA SER A 138 -16.77 -8.43 18.14
C SER A 138 -15.88 -8.47 19.38
N ARG A 139 -14.82 -9.30 19.37
CA ARG A 139 -13.79 -9.35 20.42
C ARG A 139 -12.70 -8.32 20.20
N ALA A 140 -12.29 -8.10 18.96
CA ALA A 140 -11.31 -7.07 18.62
C ALA A 140 -11.76 -5.68 19.09
N ALA A 141 -13.06 -5.40 19.06
CA ALA A 141 -13.64 -4.16 19.56
C ALA A 141 -13.24 -3.83 21.00
N ALA A 142 -13.12 -4.83 21.86
CA ALA A 142 -12.71 -4.65 23.25
C ALA A 142 -11.22 -4.26 23.40
N LEU A 143 -10.40 -4.57 22.40
CA LEU A 143 -8.96 -4.27 22.38
C LEU A 143 -8.67 -2.86 21.85
N LEU A 144 -9.60 -2.27 21.09
CA LEU A 144 -9.46 -0.95 20.47
C LEU A 144 -9.80 0.22 21.41
N GLY A 145 -10.28 -0.09 22.62
CA GLY A 145 -10.57 0.92 23.65
C GLY A 145 -11.90 1.66 23.47
N ASP A 146 -12.13 2.66 24.34
CA ASP A 146 -13.42 3.36 24.47
C ASP A 146 -13.84 4.20 23.26
N GLY A 147 -12.93 4.44 22.31
CA GLY A 147 -13.21 5.16 21.06
C GLY A 147 -13.76 4.29 19.92
N ALA A 148 -13.87 2.98 20.13
CA ALA A 148 -14.33 2.05 19.12
C ALA A 148 -15.84 1.85 19.19
N GLY A 149 -16.53 2.20 18.11
CA GLY A 149 -17.97 2.05 17.96
C GLY A 149 -18.33 0.75 17.26
N LYS A 150 -19.07 -0.15 17.94
CA LYS A 150 -19.63 -1.36 17.30
C LYS A 150 -20.67 -0.96 16.28
N ARG A 151 -20.67 -1.63 15.13
CA ARG A 151 -21.55 -1.40 13.98
C ARG A 151 -21.96 -2.75 13.38
N THR A 152 -22.97 -2.68 12.53
CA THR A 152 -23.28 -3.75 11.58
C THR A 152 -23.14 -3.16 10.18
N VAL A 153 -22.33 -3.77 9.34
CA VAL A 153 -22.10 -3.36 7.96
C VAL A 153 -22.38 -4.56 7.08
N LEU A 154 -23.30 -4.40 6.14
CA LEU A 154 -23.73 -5.47 5.21
C LEU A 154 -24.09 -6.79 5.94
N GLY A 155 -24.77 -6.69 7.09
CA GLY A 155 -25.18 -7.85 7.89
C GLY A 155 -24.10 -8.43 8.80
N ARG A 156 -22.87 -7.90 8.79
CA ARG A 156 -21.70 -8.44 9.52
C ARG A 156 -21.29 -7.56 10.69
N SER A 157 -20.71 -8.19 11.70
CA SER A 157 -20.11 -7.47 12.83
C SER A 157 -19.02 -6.54 12.32
N ALA A 158 -19.05 -5.30 12.77
CA ALA A 158 -18.05 -4.30 12.39
C ALA A 158 -17.68 -3.40 13.57
N VAL A 159 -16.50 -2.79 13.50
CA VAL A 159 -16.01 -1.81 14.47
C VAL A 159 -15.44 -0.62 13.73
N LEU A 160 -15.95 0.56 14.06
CA LEU A 160 -15.50 1.85 13.55
C LEU A 160 -14.68 2.56 14.62
N TYR A 161 -13.48 3.01 14.31
CA TYR A 161 -12.60 3.65 15.31
C TYR A 161 -11.70 4.73 14.69
N ALA A 162 -11.17 5.58 15.58
CA ALA A 162 -10.15 6.54 15.22
C ALA A 162 -8.79 5.84 15.14
N ASP A 163 -8.03 6.17 14.11
CA ASP A 163 -6.69 5.63 13.89
C ASP A 163 -5.74 6.76 13.47
N ARG A 164 -4.48 6.44 13.30
CA ARG A 164 -3.45 7.33 12.77
C ARG A 164 -2.53 6.58 11.83
N THR A 165 -2.12 7.24 10.78
CA THR A 165 -1.04 6.73 9.94
C THR A 165 0.29 6.75 10.70
N ILE A 166 1.30 6.06 10.18
CA ILE A 166 2.66 6.11 10.72
C ILE A 166 3.43 7.14 9.90
N SER A 167 4.06 8.09 10.59
CA SER A 167 5.02 9.03 10.00
C SER A 167 6.43 8.49 10.17
N LEU A 168 7.16 8.42 9.07
CA LEU A 168 8.58 8.05 9.06
C LEU A 168 9.39 9.22 8.52
N SER A 169 10.35 9.68 9.30
CA SER A 169 11.29 10.74 8.92
C SER A 169 12.68 10.15 8.78
N PHE A 170 13.24 10.25 7.59
CA PHE A 170 14.62 9.84 7.31
C PHE A 170 15.46 11.08 7.02
N ARG A 171 16.63 11.19 7.63
CA ARG A 171 17.60 12.22 7.31
C ARG A 171 18.74 11.61 6.51
N LEU A 172 19.06 12.24 5.39
CA LEU A 172 20.13 11.76 4.48
C LEU A 172 21.52 12.15 4.98
N ASP A 173 21.61 12.92 6.07
CA ASP A 173 22.85 13.39 6.68
C ASP A 173 23.46 12.39 7.69
N GLY A 174 22.86 11.20 7.82
CA GLY A 174 23.31 10.16 8.75
C GLY A 174 22.83 10.34 10.19
N SER A 175 21.98 11.33 10.47
CA SER A 175 21.35 11.48 11.77
C SER A 175 20.14 10.54 11.90
N ASP A 176 19.64 10.38 13.15
CA ASP A 176 18.61 9.41 13.49
C ASP A 176 17.33 9.54 12.67
N SER A 177 16.81 8.40 12.23
CA SER A 177 15.45 8.31 11.68
C SER A 177 14.43 8.28 12.82
N HIS A 178 13.35 9.01 12.65
CA HIS A 178 12.26 9.05 13.62
C HIS A 178 11.00 8.44 13.05
N SER A 179 10.32 7.65 13.87
CA SER A 179 8.95 7.19 13.61
C SER A 179 8.00 7.77 14.64
N GLY A 180 6.80 8.13 14.22
CA GLY A 180 5.80 8.71 15.11
C GLY A 180 4.39 8.60 14.52
N PRO A 181 3.36 9.05 15.27
CA PRO A 181 2.02 9.11 14.75
C PRO A 181 1.95 10.11 13.58
N GLY A 182 1.36 9.65 12.48
CA GLY A 182 1.10 10.47 11.30
C GLY A 182 -0.24 11.21 11.37
N VAL A 183 -0.85 11.40 10.20
CA VAL A 183 -2.13 12.10 10.10
C VAL A 183 -3.27 11.27 10.68
N PRO A 184 -4.34 11.93 11.19
CA PRO A 184 -5.55 11.26 11.64
C PRO A 184 -6.17 10.40 10.52
N ALA A 185 -6.65 9.25 10.90
CA ALA A 185 -7.36 8.32 10.03
C ALA A 185 -8.65 7.84 10.69
N ARG A 186 -9.57 7.33 9.89
CA ARG A 186 -10.72 6.56 10.33
C ARG A 186 -10.59 5.15 9.79
N ALA A 187 -10.83 4.17 10.63
CA ALA A 187 -10.72 2.77 10.28
C ALA A 187 -12.02 2.02 10.59
N LEU A 188 -12.36 1.09 9.72
CA LEU A 188 -13.49 0.21 9.83
C LEU A 188 -13.00 -1.23 9.63
N THR A 189 -13.15 -2.04 10.66
CA THR A 189 -12.91 -3.48 10.60
C THR A 189 -14.25 -4.19 10.47
N VAL A 190 -14.44 -5.01 9.45
CA VAL A 190 -15.67 -5.76 9.15
C VAL A 190 -15.36 -7.26 9.18
N ALA A 191 -16.17 -8.04 9.87
CA ALA A 191 -16.01 -9.48 9.93
C ALA A 191 -16.04 -10.12 8.53
N ARG A 192 -15.20 -11.11 8.32
CA ARG A 192 -15.09 -11.82 7.05
C ARG A 192 -16.36 -12.60 6.69
N ASP A 193 -17.08 -13.05 7.69
CA ASP A 193 -18.34 -13.78 7.56
C ASP A 193 -19.41 -13.29 8.56
N ALA A 194 -20.68 -13.60 8.31
CA ALA A 194 -21.79 -13.17 9.16
C ALA A 194 -21.77 -13.79 10.56
N LYS A 195 -21.10 -14.91 10.74
CA LYS A 195 -20.99 -15.59 12.04
C LYS A 195 -19.89 -14.99 12.90
N ASP A 196 -19.07 -14.08 12.33
CA ASP A 196 -17.91 -13.50 13.00
C ASP A 196 -16.95 -14.58 13.54
N SER A 197 -16.68 -15.57 12.68
CA SER A 197 -15.90 -16.75 13.06
C SER A 197 -14.38 -16.52 13.09
N GLY A 198 -13.96 -15.31 12.72
CA GLY A 198 -12.56 -14.85 12.67
C GLY A 198 -12.15 -14.40 11.28
N GLY A 199 -11.11 -13.56 11.24
CA GLY A 199 -10.70 -12.84 10.05
C GLY A 199 -11.55 -11.59 9.80
N SER A 200 -10.96 -10.63 9.11
CA SER A 200 -11.59 -9.32 8.87
C SER A 200 -11.17 -8.70 7.56
N PHE A 201 -12.01 -7.78 7.08
CA PHE A 201 -11.63 -6.75 6.12
C PHE A 201 -11.43 -5.44 6.87
N ASP A 202 -10.32 -4.77 6.61
CA ASP A 202 -10.00 -3.50 7.23
C ASP A 202 -9.96 -2.42 6.15
N VAL A 203 -10.82 -1.41 6.27
CA VAL A 203 -10.86 -0.24 5.40
C VAL A 203 -10.40 0.96 6.19
N THR A 204 -9.30 1.58 5.76
CA THR A 204 -8.76 2.78 6.42
C THR A 204 -8.77 3.95 5.45
N LEU A 205 -9.22 5.10 5.94
CA LEU A 205 -9.33 6.34 5.19
C LEU A 205 -8.57 7.44 5.93
N TRP A 206 -7.75 8.22 5.21
CA TRP A 206 -7.12 9.41 5.73
C TRP A 206 -7.04 10.51 4.68
N ARG A 207 -6.79 11.74 5.12
CA ARG A 207 -6.70 12.93 4.26
C ARG A 207 -5.28 13.48 4.25
N THR A 208 -4.88 13.98 3.08
CA THR A 208 -3.55 14.59 2.91
C THR A 208 -3.41 15.94 3.64
N ASP A 209 -4.53 16.62 3.88
CA ASP A 209 -4.58 17.89 4.63
C ASP A 209 -4.56 17.72 6.17
N GLY A 210 -4.52 16.48 6.65
CA GLY A 210 -4.46 16.16 8.08
C GLY A 210 -5.78 16.33 8.82
N LEU A 211 -6.87 16.64 8.15
CA LEU A 211 -8.20 16.65 8.76
C LEU A 211 -8.70 15.23 9.00
N VAL A 212 -9.55 15.07 10.02
CA VAL A 212 -10.20 13.78 10.29
C VAL A 212 -11.21 13.49 9.19
N PRO A 213 -11.14 12.30 8.54
CA PRO A 213 -12.15 11.89 7.57
C PRO A 213 -13.53 11.70 8.20
N ASP A 214 -14.59 11.91 7.40
CA ASP A 214 -15.97 11.66 7.80
C ASP A 214 -16.28 10.14 7.81
N ASP A 215 -16.87 9.66 8.89
CA ASP A 215 -17.32 8.28 9.07
C ASP A 215 -18.30 7.85 7.97
N ALA A 216 -19.19 8.74 7.53
CA ALA A 216 -20.16 8.42 6.47
C ALA A 216 -19.48 8.17 5.11
N VAL A 217 -18.33 8.83 4.85
CA VAL A 217 -17.53 8.57 3.64
C VAL A 217 -16.92 7.18 3.73
N LEU A 218 -16.29 6.85 4.87
CA LEU A 218 -15.67 5.55 5.09
C LEU A 218 -16.70 4.41 4.97
N LEU A 219 -17.86 4.54 5.61
CA LEU A 219 -18.93 3.54 5.54
C LEU A 219 -19.42 3.34 4.10
N ARG A 220 -19.67 4.42 3.36
CA ARG A 220 -20.09 4.35 1.95
C ARG A 220 -19.08 3.63 1.07
N VAL A 221 -17.79 3.91 1.28
CA VAL A 221 -16.71 3.23 0.56
C VAL A 221 -16.72 1.74 0.90
N ALA A 222 -16.77 1.39 2.18
CA ALA A 222 -16.78 0.00 2.62
C ALA A 222 -17.99 -0.78 2.08
N GLU A 223 -19.19 -0.24 2.24
CA GLU A 223 -20.45 -0.87 1.76
C GLU A 223 -20.46 -1.09 0.24
N THR A 224 -19.75 -0.24 -0.51
CA THR A 224 -19.72 -0.34 -1.97
C THR A 224 -18.57 -1.24 -2.46
N VAL A 225 -17.44 -1.23 -1.77
CA VAL A 225 -16.23 -1.96 -2.20
C VAL A 225 -16.23 -3.41 -1.71
N LEU A 226 -16.56 -3.64 -0.44
CA LEU A 226 -16.42 -4.98 0.16
C LEU A 226 -17.18 -6.08 -0.60
N PRO A 227 -18.41 -5.86 -1.09
CA PRO A 227 -19.12 -6.89 -1.87
C PRO A 227 -18.44 -7.27 -3.20
N THR A 228 -17.49 -6.48 -3.68
CA THR A 228 -16.76 -6.75 -4.91
C THR A 228 -15.44 -7.49 -4.68
N VAL A 229 -15.04 -7.67 -3.42
CA VAL A 229 -13.83 -8.41 -3.07
C VAL A 229 -14.06 -9.90 -3.29
N PRO A 230 -13.16 -10.60 -3.99
CA PRO A 230 -13.25 -12.06 -4.11
C PRO A 230 -13.31 -12.73 -2.73
N GLY A 231 -14.19 -13.69 -2.56
CA GLY A 231 -14.39 -14.35 -1.26
C GLY A 231 -15.37 -13.64 -0.32
N TRP A 232 -15.85 -12.44 -0.67
CA TRP A 232 -17.02 -11.89 -0.03
C TRP A 232 -18.26 -12.71 -0.46
N THR A 233 -18.76 -13.55 0.43
CA THR A 233 -20.03 -14.26 0.18
C THR A 233 -21.18 -13.42 0.69
N ALA A 234 -22.14 -13.09 -0.18
CA ALA A 234 -23.42 -12.60 0.30
C ALA A 234 -24.04 -13.71 1.16
N ASP A 235 -24.39 -13.36 2.39
CA ASP A 235 -25.09 -14.30 3.25
C ASP A 235 -26.50 -14.52 2.68
N GLU A 236 -26.80 -15.75 2.25
CA GLU A 236 -28.13 -16.24 1.92
C GLU A 236 -28.99 -16.42 3.18
#